data_82cc5c15b353a1ae1781e2e707bc4f36
#
_entry.id   82cc5c15b353a1ae1781e2e707bc4f36
#
_cell.length_a   1.000
_cell.length_b   1.000
_cell.length_c   1.000
_cell.angle_alpha   90.00
_cell.angle_beta   90.00
_cell.angle_gamma   90.00
#
_symmetry.space_group_name_H-M   'P 1'
#
loop_
_entity.id
_entity.type
_entity.pdbx_description
1 polymer ?
#
loop_
_entity_poly.entity_id
_entity_poly.type
_entity_poly.pdbx_seq_one_letter_code
_entity_poly.pdbx_strand_id
1 'polypeptide(L)'
;MKEKSIKLNAVLNVMKTVLSLVFPLITFPYITRVLQVNAIGKYDFSVSVISYFSLIAALGITTYAVREGTKYRGNQEKMNQFASEIFSINLYATIVSYILLFLAVMFVDKLKSYNIVIGILSLEILLATLSVVWIYNIYEDFGYITFVTFILQFVSIILMLLFVHSADDLYKYVIISVISSSGSG
;
A
#
# COMPACT_ATOMS: atom_id res chain seq x y z
N MET A 1 -19.32 13.69 -17.82
CA MET A 1 -19.23 13.05 -16.49
C MET A 1 -20.12 13.84 -15.52
N LYS A 2 -21.02 13.18 -14.76
CA LYS A 2 -21.80 13.89 -13.71
C LYS A 2 -20.81 14.45 -12.67
N GLU A 3 -20.92 15.72 -12.34
CA GLU A 3 -20.21 16.30 -11.20
C GLU A 3 -20.60 15.51 -9.93
N LYS A 4 -19.64 14.75 -9.42
CA LYS A 4 -19.86 14.05 -8.14
C LYS A 4 -19.97 15.13 -7.06
N SER A 5 -20.99 15.04 -6.21
CA SER A 5 -21.21 16.00 -5.13
C SER A 5 -19.96 16.11 -4.25
N ILE A 6 -19.39 17.31 -4.10
CA ILE A 6 -18.22 17.60 -3.24
C ILE A 6 -18.46 17.03 -1.82
N LYS A 7 -19.69 17.14 -1.29
CA LYS A 7 -20.05 16.59 0.01
C LYS A 7 -19.91 15.08 0.05
N LEU A 8 -20.36 14.36 -1.00
CA LEU A 8 -20.24 12.90 -1.07
C LEU A 8 -18.78 12.47 -1.12
N ASN A 9 -17.96 13.13 -1.93
CA ASN A 9 -16.53 12.83 -2.04
C ASN A 9 -15.79 13.08 -0.73
N ALA A 10 -16.11 14.16 -0.01
CA ALA A 10 -15.54 14.44 1.31
C ALA A 10 -15.92 13.33 2.31
N VAL A 11 -17.18 12.90 2.34
CA VAL A 11 -17.62 11.81 3.22
C VAL A 11 -16.91 10.50 2.88
N LEU A 12 -16.79 10.15 1.61
CA LEU A 12 -16.11 8.92 1.17
C LEU A 12 -14.62 8.93 1.54
N ASN A 13 -13.95 10.07 1.39
CA ASN A 13 -12.54 10.20 1.79
C ASN A 13 -12.37 10.07 3.32
N VAL A 14 -13.27 10.66 4.11
CA VAL A 14 -13.29 10.48 5.56
C VAL A 14 -13.56 9.02 5.91
N MET A 15 -14.50 8.36 5.25
CA MET A 15 -14.77 6.92 5.45
C MET A 15 -13.54 6.06 5.16
N LYS A 16 -12.83 6.31 4.05
CA LYS A 16 -11.56 5.63 3.73
C LYS A 16 -10.57 5.78 4.90
N THR A 17 -10.37 7.01 5.37
CA THR A 17 -9.44 7.29 6.47
C THR A 17 -9.85 6.59 7.77
N VAL A 18 -11.14 6.62 8.12
CA VAL A 18 -11.66 5.93 9.30
C VAL A 18 -11.45 4.41 9.19
N LEU A 19 -11.75 3.82 8.04
CA LEU A 19 -11.52 2.38 7.80
C LEU A 19 -10.04 2.01 7.97
N SER A 20 -9.13 2.82 7.43
CA SER A 20 -7.68 2.59 7.55
C SER A 20 -7.18 2.67 9.00
N LEU A 21 -7.86 3.40 9.89
CA LEU A 21 -7.54 3.46 11.31
C LEU A 21 -8.22 2.35 12.11
N VAL A 22 -9.47 2.03 11.79
CA VAL A 22 -10.26 1.03 12.52
C VAL A 22 -9.75 -0.38 12.24
N PHE A 23 -9.30 -0.66 11.03
CA PHE A 23 -8.78 -1.98 10.66
C PHE A 23 -7.62 -2.43 11.59
N PRO A 24 -6.53 -1.66 11.79
CA PRO A 24 -5.48 -2.03 12.73
C PRO A 24 -5.98 -2.15 14.17
N LEU A 25 -6.92 -1.31 14.60
CA LEU A 25 -7.47 -1.37 15.96
C LEU A 25 -8.21 -2.69 16.24
N ILE A 26 -8.85 -3.27 15.23
CA ILE A 26 -9.53 -4.57 15.36
C ILE A 26 -8.51 -5.71 15.27
N THR A 27 -7.59 -5.65 14.33
CA THR A 27 -6.68 -6.75 14.03
C THR A 27 -5.52 -6.86 15.02
N PHE A 28 -4.99 -5.74 15.49
CA PHE A 28 -3.81 -5.70 16.35
C PHE A 28 -3.98 -6.47 17.68
N PRO A 29 -5.08 -6.36 18.45
CA PRO A 29 -5.26 -7.14 19.67
C PRO A 29 -5.31 -8.65 19.44
N TYR A 30 -5.85 -9.08 18.31
CA TYR A 30 -5.85 -10.50 17.93
C TYR A 30 -4.44 -10.98 17.59
N ILE A 31 -3.76 -10.26 16.69
CA ILE A 31 -2.44 -10.64 16.19
C ILE A 31 -1.39 -10.65 17.31
N THR A 32 -1.43 -9.68 18.24
CA THR A 32 -0.49 -9.65 19.36
C THR A 32 -0.62 -10.86 20.29
N ARG A 33 -1.82 -11.39 20.44
CA ARG A 33 -2.06 -12.59 21.25
C ARG A 33 -1.63 -13.87 20.54
N VAL A 34 -1.84 -13.94 19.22
CA VAL A 34 -1.59 -15.15 18.42
C VAL A 34 -0.11 -15.29 18.05
N LEU A 35 0.47 -14.25 17.44
CA LEU A 35 1.85 -14.28 16.92
C LEU A 35 2.92 -14.10 17.99
N GLN A 36 2.57 -13.59 19.17
CA GLN A 36 3.50 -13.27 20.25
C GLN A 36 4.53 -12.16 19.87
N VAL A 37 5.25 -11.67 20.88
CA VAL A 37 6.12 -10.49 20.76
C VAL A 37 7.24 -10.67 19.71
N ASN A 38 7.83 -11.86 19.63
CA ASN A 38 8.99 -12.10 18.75
C ASN A 38 8.60 -12.02 17.27
N ALA A 39 7.49 -12.65 16.87
CA ALA A 39 7.03 -12.65 15.49
C ALA A 39 6.55 -11.25 15.08
N ILE A 40 5.86 -10.53 15.97
CA ILE A 40 5.46 -9.14 15.74
C ILE A 40 6.68 -8.24 15.57
N GLY A 41 7.69 -8.36 16.44
CA GLY A 41 8.92 -7.58 16.31
C GLY A 41 9.64 -7.81 14.97
N LYS A 42 9.63 -9.04 14.44
CA LYS A 42 10.15 -9.33 13.09
C LYS A 42 9.33 -8.64 12.00
N TYR A 43 8.01 -8.69 12.12
CA TYR A 43 7.10 -8.03 11.20
C TYR A 43 7.28 -6.51 11.19
N ASP A 44 7.18 -5.86 12.35
CA ASP A 44 7.26 -4.40 12.49
C ASP A 44 8.62 -3.85 12.03
N PHE A 45 9.70 -4.56 12.36
CA PHE A 45 11.03 -4.20 11.85
C PHE A 45 11.05 -4.27 10.32
N SER A 46 10.51 -5.33 9.72
CA SER A 46 10.48 -5.49 8.27
C SER A 46 9.60 -4.45 7.60
N VAL A 47 8.43 -4.13 8.17
CA VAL A 47 7.56 -3.04 7.71
C VAL A 47 8.29 -1.69 7.74
N SER A 48 9.03 -1.42 8.81
CA SER A 48 9.82 -0.19 8.92
C SER A 48 10.88 -0.10 7.82
N VAL A 49 11.57 -1.20 7.52
CA VAL A 49 12.54 -1.26 6.42
C VAL A 49 11.85 -0.99 5.08
N ILE A 50 10.76 -1.70 4.79
CA ILE A 50 10.02 -1.53 3.53
C ILE A 50 9.47 -0.11 3.38
N SER A 51 9.04 0.54 4.46
CA SER A 51 8.58 1.93 4.43
C SER A 51 9.62 2.90 3.87
N TYR A 52 10.90 2.76 4.22
CA TYR A 52 11.96 3.60 3.66
C TYR A 52 12.13 3.38 2.15
N PHE A 53 12.08 2.14 1.70
CA PHE A 53 12.20 1.84 0.27
C PHE A 53 10.93 2.23 -0.51
N SER A 54 9.76 2.15 0.12
CA SER A 54 8.51 2.68 -0.44
C SER A 54 8.59 4.20 -0.65
N LEU A 55 9.18 4.95 0.28
CA LEU A 55 9.41 6.40 0.12
C LEU A 55 10.32 6.70 -1.07
N ILE A 56 11.38 5.90 -1.27
CA ILE A 56 12.26 6.04 -2.44
C ILE A 56 11.48 5.75 -3.73
N ALA A 57 10.68 4.67 -3.78
CA ALA A 57 9.87 4.33 -4.93
C ALA A 57 8.81 5.39 -5.25
N ALA A 58 8.20 5.97 -4.21
CA ALA A 58 7.14 6.97 -4.36
C ALA A 58 7.65 8.33 -4.86
N LEU A 59 8.86 8.78 -4.50
CA LEU A 59 9.49 10.07 -4.88
C LEU A 59 8.55 11.30 -4.81
N GLY A 60 7.49 11.26 -4.02
CA GLY A 60 6.47 12.31 -4.00
C GLY A 60 5.60 12.37 -5.28
N ILE A 61 5.68 11.36 -6.15
CA ILE A 61 4.99 11.30 -7.44
C ILE A 61 3.49 11.45 -7.26
N THR A 62 2.88 10.82 -6.28
CA THR A 62 1.43 10.90 -6.03
C THR A 62 0.97 12.36 -5.86
N THR A 63 1.66 13.13 -5.03
CA THR A 63 1.31 14.53 -4.77
C THR A 63 1.49 15.40 -6.02
N TYR A 64 2.60 15.22 -6.74
CA TYR A 64 2.87 15.92 -7.98
C TYR A 64 1.85 15.56 -9.05
N ALA A 65 1.59 14.27 -9.26
CA ALA A 65 0.69 13.76 -10.28
C ALA A 65 -0.76 14.26 -10.07
N VAL A 66 -1.24 14.29 -8.83
CA VAL A 66 -2.59 14.81 -8.54
C VAL A 66 -2.64 16.32 -8.85
N ARG A 67 -1.65 17.09 -8.39
CA ARG A 67 -1.63 18.55 -8.61
C ARG A 67 -1.57 18.92 -10.10
N GLU A 68 -0.66 18.32 -10.85
CA GLU A 68 -0.47 18.64 -12.26
C GLU A 68 -1.53 17.97 -13.14
N GLY A 69 -1.90 16.72 -12.86
CA GLY A 69 -2.86 15.97 -13.65
C GLY A 69 -4.27 16.59 -13.65
N THR A 70 -4.66 17.31 -12.59
CA THR A 70 -5.94 18.04 -12.59
C THR A 70 -6.07 19.02 -13.72
N LYS A 71 -4.96 19.59 -14.23
CA LYS A 71 -4.95 20.51 -15.36
C LYS A 71 -5.36 19.84 -16.69
N TYR A 72 -5.23 18.52 -16.77
CA TYR A 72 -5.48 17.75 -17.99
C TYR A 72 -6.81 16.99 -17.97
N ARG A 73 -7.65 17.13 -16.93
CA ARG A 73 -8.95 16.44 -16.81
C ARG A 73 -9.87 16.57 -18.03
N GLY A 74 -9.81 17.71 -18.72
CA GLY A 74 -10.65 18.02 -19.89
C GLY A 74 -10.10 17.51 -21.24
N ASN A 75 -8.89 16.94 -21.28
CA ASN A 75 -8.22 16.50 -22.50
C ASN A 75 -7.66 15.09 -22.30
N GLN A 76 -8.34 14.09 -22.84
CA GLN A 76 -7.99 12.67 -22.68
C GLN A 76 -6.60 12.33 -23.25
N GLU A 77 -6.24 12.94 -24.39
CA GLU A 77 -4.96 12.67 -25.04
C GLU A 77 -3.78 13.16 -24.18
N LYS A 78 -3.87 14.42 -23.72
CA LYS A 78 -2.85 14.98 -22.79
C LYS A 78 -2.81 14.22 -21.47
N MET A 79 -3.95 13.78 -20.95
CA MET A 79 -4.00 12.95 -19.73
C MET A 79 -3.29 11.63 -19.94
N ASN A 80 -3.51 10.94 -21.06
CA ASN A 80 -2.88 9.67 -21.36
C ASN A 80 -1.36 9.82 -21.49
N GLN A 81 -0.89 10.89 -22.18
CA GLN A 81 0.53 11.18 -22.28
C GLN A 81 1.13 11.43 -20.89
N PHE A 82 0.53 12.34 -20.13
CA PHE A 82 0.96 12.66 -18.77
C PHE A 82 1.00 11.41 -17.87
N ALA A 83 -0.05 10.57 -17.92
CA ALA A 83 -0.14 9.36 -17.14
C ALA A 83 0.99 8.36 -17.50
N SER A 84 1.29 8.21 -18.79
CA SER A 84 2.38 7.36 -19.26
C SER A 84 3.76 7.84 -18.79
N GLU A 85 4.00 9.14 -18.83
CA GLU A 85 5.25 9.75 -18.37
C GLU A 85 5.43 9.55 -16.86
N ILE A 86 4.40 9.87 -16.06
CA ILE A 86 4.43 9.70 -14.61
C ILE A 86 4.60 8.24 -14.21
N PHE A 87 3.85 7.34 -14.85
CA PHE A 87 3.98 5.90 -14.59
C PHE A 87 5.39 5.38 -14.90
N SER A 88 5.98 5.85 -16.01
CA SER A 88 7.35 5.47 -16.37
C SER A 88 8.37 5.95 -15.33
N ILE A 89 8.26 7.19 -14.86
CA ILE A 89 9.13 7.72 -13.80
C ILE A 89 8.97 6.90 -12.51
N ASN A 90 7.72 6.60 -12.14
CA ASN A 90 7.43 5.79 -10.95
C ASN A 90 8.01 4.37 -11.07
N LEU A 91 7.91 3.76 -12.24
CA LEU A 91 8.47 2.45 -12.50
C LEU A 91 10.01 2.44 -12.38
N TYR A 92 10.70 3.46 -12.93
CA TYR A 92 12.15 3.60 -12.77
C TYR A 92 12.54 3.79 -11.30
N ALA A 93 11.82 4.62 -10.55
CA ALA A 93 12.08 4.83 -9.12
C ALA A 93 11.88 3.53 -8.33
N THR A 94 10.85 2.76 -8.69
CA THR A 94 10.59 1.45 -8.10
C THR A 94 11.72 0.47 -8.38
N ILE A 95 12.23 0.39 -9.60
CA ILE A 95 13.39 -0.45 -9.96
C ILE A 95 14.60 -0.05 -9.13
N VAL A 96 14.90 1.24 -9.02
CA VAL A 96 16.01 1.74 -8.20
C VAL A 96 15.82 1.35 -6.73
N SER A 97 14.60 1.51 -6.20
CA SER A 97 14.27 1.10 -4.83
C SER A 97 14.50 -0.38 -4.59
N TYR A 98 14.11 -1.25 -5.53
CA TYR A 98 14.36 -2.69 -5.43
C TYR A 98 15.85 -3.05 -5.49
N ILE A 99 16.63 -2.38 -6.35
CA ILE A 99 18.08 -2.58 -6.40
C ILE A 99 18.71 -2.20 -5.05
N LEU A 100 18.33 -1.07 -4.48
CA LEU A 100 18.83 -0.63 -3.17
C LEU A 100 18.40 -1.57 -2.05
N LEU A 101 17.14 -2.04 -2.05
CA LEU A 101 16.64 -3.03 -1.09
C LEU A 101 17.43 -4.35 -1.20
N PHE A 102 17.67 -4.83 -2.39
CA PHE A 102 18.46 -6.04 -2.62
C PHE A 102 19.88 -5.90 -2.07
N LEU A 103 20.54 -4.77 -2.37
CA LEU A 103 21.87 -4.48 -1.83
C LEU A 103 21.84 -4.40 -0.30
N ALA A 104 20.83 -3.72 0.29
CA ALA A 104 20.69 -3.63 1.73
C ALA A 104 20.55 -5.02 2.38
N VAL A 105 19.71 -5.89 1.83
CA VAL A 105 19.54 -7.28 2.32
C VAL A 105 20.82 -8.09 2.15
N MET A 106 21.62 -7.82 1.11
CA MET A 106 22.88 -8.54 0.87
C MET A 106 23.98 -8.15 1.87
N PHE A 107 24.07 -6.86 2.22
CA PHE A 107 25.19 -6.33 3.05
C PHE A 107 24.86 -6.21 4.54
N VAL A 108 23.59 -6.23 4.94
CA VAL A 108 23.18 -6.07 6.33
C VAL A 108 22.69 -7.41 6.89
N ASP A 109 23.48 -8.03 7.77
CA ASP A 109 23.20 -9.38 8.32
C ASP A 109 21.82 -9.46 9.02
N LYS A 110 21.40 -8.38 9.69
CA LYS A 110 20.07 -8.35 10.32
C LYS A 110 18.93 -8.43 9.30
N LEU A 111 19.07 -7.78 8.15
CA LEU A 111 18.08 -7.86 7.05
C LEU A 111 18.10 -9.25 6.40
N LYS A 112 19.27 -9.87 6.29
CA LYS A 112 19.44 -11.24 5.83
C LYS A 112 18.62 -12.23 6.66
N SER A 113 18.60 -12.05 7.97
CA SER A 113 17.84 -12.92 8.89
C SER A 113 16.33 -12.81 8.69
N TYR A 114 15.84 -11.74 8.09
CA TYR A 114 14.41 -11.47 7.85
C TYR A 114 14.05 -11.43 6.34
N ASN A 115 14.93 -11.93 5.49
CA ASN A 115 14.83 -11.85 4.03
C ASN A 115 13.47 -12.32 3.48
N ILE A 116 12.88 -13.40 4.03
CA ILE A 116 11.59 -13.91 3.58
C ILE A 116 10.47 -12.92 3.89
N VAL A 117 10.43 -12.36 5.11
CA VAL A 117 9.42 -11.38 5.51
C VAL A 117 9.56 -10.10 4.69
N ILE A 118 10.80 -9.61 4.54
CA ILE A 118 11.12 -8.43 3.72
C ILE A 118 10.75 -8.69 2.25
N GLY A 119 11.04 -9.89 1.72
CA GLY A 119 10.69 -10.27 0.36
C GLY A 119 9.19 -10.27 0.09
N ILE A 120 8.37 -10.80 1.03
CA ILE A 120 6.92 -10.78 0.90
C ILE A 120 6.39 -9.34 1.01
N LEU A 121 6.85 -8.56 2.01
CA LEU A 121 6.44 -7.18 2.21
C LEU A 121 6.87 -6.26 1.05
N SER A 122 7.98 -6.56 0.37
CA SER A 122 8.42 -5.77 -0.79
C SER A 122 7.37 -5.73 -1.92
N LEU A 123 6.47 -6.72 -1.99
CA LEU A 123 5.35 -6.70 -2.93
C LEU A 123 4.45 -5.47 -2.74
N GLU A 124 4.40 -4.88 -1.53
CA GLU A 124 3.65 -3.62 -1.30
C GLU A 124 4.19 -2.48 -2.16
N ILE A 125 5.50 -2.38 -2.34
CA ILE A 125 6.13 -1.37 -3.20
C ILE A 125 5.67 -1.54 -4.66
N LEU A 126 5.66 -2.77 -5.15
CA LEU A 126 5.23 -3.08 -6.52
C LEU A 126 3.73 -2.82 -6.69
N LEU A 127 2.91 -3.29 -5.76
CA LEU A 127 1.45 -3.11 -5.81
C LEU A 127 1.07 -1.63 -5.73
N ALA A 128 1.75 -0.83 -4.90
CA ALA A 128 1.54 0.61 -4.83
C ALA A 128 1.86 1.30 -6.16
N THR A 129 2.95 0.89 -6.83
CA THR A 129 3.32 1.43 -8.15
C THR A 129 2.30 1.07 -9.22
N LEU A 130 1.80 -0.18 -9.23
CA LEU A 130 0.84 -0.68 -10.21
C LEU A 130 -0.59 -0.20 -9.96
N SER A 131 -0.94 0.15 -8.73
CA SER A 131 -2.31 0.55 -8.35
C SER A 131 -2.78 1.85 -8.99
N VAL A 132 -1.86 2.71 -9.42
CA VAL A 132 -2.10 4.03 -10.04
C VAL A 132 -3.21 4.86 -9.35
N VAL A 133 -3.32 4.74 -8.03
CA VAL A 133 -4.37 5.39 -7.20
C VAL A 133 -4.40 6.91 -7.41
N TRP A 134 -3.27 7.52 -7.76
CA TRP A 134 -3.21 8.94 -8.07
C TRP A 134 -4.12 9.36 -9.25
N ILE A 135 -4.38 8.47 -10.22
CA ILE A 135 -5.33 8.74 -11.32
C ILE A 135 -6.75 8.89 -10.76
N TYR A 136 -7.16 7.98 -9.87
CA TYR A 136 -8.48 8.08 -9.22
C TYR A 136 -8.58 9.34 -8.37
N ASN A 137 -7.49 9.75 -7.70
CA ASN A 137 -7.43 11.00 -6.94
C ASN A 137 -7.56 12.23 -7.87
N ILE A 138 -6.95 12.22 -9.07
CA ILE A 138 -7.14 13.28 -10.07
C ILE A 138 -8.62 13.42 -10.42
N TYR A 139 -9.35 12.33 -10.65
CA TYR A 139 -10.75 12.34 -11.01
C TYR A 139 -11.71 12.39 -9.81
N GLU A 140 -11.17 12.51 -8.60
CA GLU A 140 -11.95 12.51 -7.35
C GLU A 140 -12.88 11.30 -7.22
N ASP A 141 -12.43 10.13 -7.71
CA ASP A 141 -13.19 8.89 -7.62
C ASP A 141 -12.92 8.14 -6.32
N PHE A 142 -13.19 8.83 -5.21
CA PHE A 142 -13.01 8.27 -3.87
C PHE A 142 -13.96 7.09 -3.58
N GLY A 143 -15.09 7.01 -4.28
CA GLY A 143 -16.02 5.89 -4.13
C GLY A 143 -15.39 4.55 -4.49
N TYR A 144 -14.69 4.49 -5.62
CA TYR A 144 -13.98 3.30 -6.05
C TYR A 144 -12.88 2.91 -5.06
N ILE A 145 -12.02 3.87 -4.70
CA ILE A 145 -10.91 3.62 -3.77
C ILE A 145 -11.43 3.12 -2.42
N THR A 146 -12.45 3.79 -1.86
CA THR A 146 -13.04 3.40 -0.57
C THR A 146 -13.64 1.99 -0.63
N PHE A 147 -14.34 1.65 -1.70
CA PHE A 147 -14.97 0.34 -1.87
C PHE A 147 -13.92 -0.78 -1.98
N VAL A 148 -12.87 -0.59 -2.78
CA VAL A 148 -11.77 -1.56 -2.90
C VAL A 148 -11.05 -1.74 -1.58
N THR A 149 -10.70 -0.64 -0.89
CA THR A 149 -10.06 -0.69 0.42
C THR A 149 -10.91 -1.46 1.43
N PHE A 150 -12.22 -1.18 1.48
CA PHE A 150 -13.14 -1.88 2.38
C PHE A 150 -13.17 -3.39 2.12
N ILE A 151 -13.31 -3.80 0.84
CA ILE A 151 -13.35 -5.22 0.49
C ILE A 151 -12.04 -5.93 0.88
N LEU A 152 -10.89 -5.34 0.52
CA LEU A 152 -9.60 -5.96 0.81
C LEU A 152 -9.34 -6.06 2.32
N GLN A 153 -9.67 -5.04 3.09
CA GLN A 153 -9.56 -5.07 4.55
C GLN A 153 -10.52 -6.12 5.16
N PHE A 154 -11.76 -6.18 4.70
CA PHE A 154 -12.74 -7.16 5.19
C PHE A 154 -12.31 -8.60 4.87
N VAL A 155 -11.87 -8.87 3.64
CA VAL A 155 -11.31 -10.15 3.25
C VAL A 155 -10.07 -10.50 4.09
N SER A 156 -9.20 -9.54 4.33
CA SER A 156 -7.99 -9.74 5.15
C SER A 156 -8.32 -10.12 6.60
N ILE A 157 -9.37 -9.53 7.21
CA ILE A 157 -9.83 -9.96 8.55
C ILE A 157 -10.28 -11.43 8.52
N ILE A 158 -11.08 -11.81 7.52
CA ILE A 158 -11.56 -13.19 7.40
C ILE A 158 -10.39 -14.17 7.22
N LEU A 159 -9.47 -13.84 6.30
CA LEU A 159 -8.29 -14.68 6.06
C LEU A 159 -7.40 -14.79 7.31
N MET A 160 -7.22 -13.68 8.03
CA MET A 160 -6.47 -13.68 9.28
C MET A 160 -7.08 -14.59 10.33
N LEU A 161 -8.41 -14.54 10.52
CA LEU A 161 -9.12 -15.37 11.48
C LEU A 161 -9.14 -16.86 11.07
N LEU A 162 -9.07 -17.16 9.77
CA LEU A 162 -9.07 -18.53 9.24
C LEU A 162 -7.69 -19.19 9.20
N PHE A 163 -6.61 -18.41 9.05
CA PHE A 163 -5.29 -18.97 8.75
C PHE A 163 -4.20 -18.64 9.76
N VAL A 164 -4.41 -17.69 10.66
CA VAL A 164 -3.40 -17.23 11.62
C VAL A 164 -3.83 -17.61 13.03
N HIS A 165 -3.28 -18.72 13.56
CA HIS A 165 -3.67 -19.26 14.86
C HIS A 165 -2.47 -19.49 15.80
N SER A 166 -1.24 -19.37 15.32
CA SER A 166 -0.03 -19.61 16.08
C SER A 166 1.10 -18.66 15.73
N ALA A 167 2.15 -18.64 16.54
CA ALA A 167 3.35 -17.85 16.29
C ALA A 167 4.08 -18.26 14.99
N ASP A 168 3.92 -19.50 14.55
CA ASP A 168 4.53 -20.04 13.32
C ASP A 168 3.83 -19.53 12.05
N ASP A 169 2.63 -18.96 12.18
CA ASP A 169 1.85 -18.44 11.05
C ASP A 169 2.26 -17.02 10.61
N LEU A 170 3.43 -16.53 11.07
CA LEU A 170 3.94 -15.20 10.71
C LEU A 170 3.90 -14.93 9.19
N TYR A 171 4.36 -15.87 8.37
CA TYR A 171 4.39 -15.66 6.91
C TYR A 171 2.99 -15.56 6.30
N LYS A 172 2.01 -16.31 6.81
CA LYS A 172 0.61 -16.19 6.39
C LYS A 172 0.07 -14.80 6.73
N TYR A 173 0.35 -14.32 7.95
CA TYR A 173 -0.03 -12.97 8.35
C TYR A 173 0.60 -11.90 7.46
N VAL A 174 1.89 -12.02 7.14
CA VAL A 174 2.60 -11.09 6.25
C VAL A 174 1.96 -11.03 4.86
N ILE A 175 1.58 -12.18 4.28
CA ILE A 175 0.89 -12.22 2.98
C ILE A 175 -0.47 -11.52 3.08
N ILE A 176 -1.23 -11.78 4.14
CA ILE A 176 -2.55 -11.17 4.37
C ILE A 176 -2.42 -9.65 4.55
N SER A 177 -1.37 -9.18 5.23
CA SER A 177 -1.12 -7.73 5.39
C SER A 177 -0.84 -7.05 4.05
N VAL A 178 -0.07 -7.68 3.16
CA VAL A 178 0.16 -7.17 1.79
C VAL A 178 -1.14 -7.05 1.01
N ILE A 179 -2.05 -8.03 1.12
CA ILE A 179 -3.37 -7.95 0.47
C ILE A 179 -4.18 -6.78 1.04
N SER A 180 -4.16 -6.60 2.35
CA SER A 180 -4.86 -5.49 3.01
C SER A 180 -4.34 -4.12 2.59
N SER A 181 -3.01 -3.95 2.51
CA SER A 181 -2.37 -2.68 2.17
C SER A 181 -2.53 -2.31 0.70
N SER A 182 -2.67 -3.29 -0.21
CA SER A 182 -2.77 -3.05 -1.65
C SER A 182 -3.97 -2.20 -2.08
N GLY A 183 -5.02 -2.11 -1.27
CA GLY A 183 -6.19 -1.28 -1.54
C GLY A 183 -6.09 0.16 -1.04
N SER A 184 -5.09 0.49 -0.23
CA SER A 184 -4.94 1.80 0.43
C SER A 184 -3.83 2.67 -0.16
N GLY A 185 -3.04 2.12 -1.12
CA GLY A 185 -1.87 2.74 -1.74
C GLY A 185 -2.11 4.03 -2.47
#